data_9394b2952e4a5ef4274dce3ffcd38b8e
#
_entry.id   9394b2952e4a5ef4274dce3ffcd38b8e
#
_cell.length_a   1.000
_cell.length_b   1.000
_cell.length_c   1.000
_cell.angle_alpha   90.00
_cell.angle_beta   90.00
_cell.angle_gamma   90.00
#
_symmetry.space_group_name_H-M   'P 1'
#
loop_
_entity.id
_entity.type
_entity.pdbx_description
1 polymer ?
#
loop_
_entity_poly.entity_id
_entity_poly.type
_entity_poly.pdbx_seq_one_letter_code
_entity_poly.pdbx_strand_id
1 'polypeptide(L)'
;MSQAAVETNNMPSINVAPVLSLIEKNAPEGKENRQLPDSSIEALREQGFFRMLLPKKYGGYECTPQEFFRSAIDIAERDMSTAWAGGIIAVHAYQLAIMPPQAAEEVYADTPDTLISSSYNPAGAKVKTVDGGFELSGRWGWSSGSGHCSWTLLGGVITDHPDGIHYRTFLLPRSDYEIEETWFPMGLHATGSNDIVIDEPVFVPEHRTHIQMDGFNCVHHQENPMYSIPWAQLFIRVVSSPSIGAAKH
;
A
#
# COMPACT_ATOMS: atom_id res chain seq x y z
N MET A 1 -12.91 37.87 -24.58
CA MET A 1 -12.49 36.51 -24.24
C MET A 1 -12.05 36.56 -22.80
N SER A 2 -12.89 36.09 -21.89
CA SER A 2 -12.61 36.09 -20.45
C SER A 2 -11.72 34.87 -20.14
N GLN A 3 -10.51 35.12 -19.64
CA GLN A 3 -9.69 34.09 -19.00
C GLN A 3 -10.40 33.73 -17.70
N ALA A 4 -11.03 32.56 -17.65
CA ALA A 4 -11.41 31.97 -16.38
C ALA A 4 -10.14 31.69 -15.59
N ALA A 5 -9.97 32.37 -14.46
CA ALA A 5 -8.96 32.05 -13.49
C ALA A 5 -9.22 30.61 -13.01
N VAL A 6 -8.28 29.71 -13.27
CA VAL A 6 -8.24 28.42 -12.62
C VAL A 6 -8.02 28.72 -11.14
N GLU A 7 -9.05 28.56 -10.33
CA GLU A 7 -8.92 28.53 -8.88
C GLU A 7 -7.93 27.41 -8.55
N THR A 8 -6.71 27.78 -8.19
CA THR A 8 -5.76 26.87 -7.58
C THR A 8 -6.36 26.49 -6.22
N ASN A 9 -7.04 25.35 -6.18
CA ASN A 9 -7.51 24.73 -4.97
C ASN A 9 -6.31 24.66 -4.03
N ASN A 10 -6.41 25.32 -2.87
CA ASN A 10 -5.39 25.36 -1.85
C ASN A 10 -5.35 23.99 -1.16
N MET A 11 -4.81 22.96 -1.87
CA MET A 11 -4.63 21.63 -1.32
C MET A 11 -3.48 21.72 -0.31
N PRO A 12 -3.62 21.11 0.88
CA PRO A 12 -2.51 21.05 1.81
C PRO A 12 -1.35 20.33 1.11
N SER A 13 -0.25 21.02 0.87
CA SER A 13 0.97 20.38 0.36
C SER A 13 1.54 19.54 1.51
N ILE A 14 1.48 18.21 1.36
CA ILE A 14 2.12 17.30 2.30
C ILE A 14 3.64 17.49 2.16
N ASN A 15 4.28 17.81 3.29
CA ASN A 15 5.70 18.09 3.33
C ASN A 15 6.41 17.14 4.31
N VAL A 16 7.23 16.25 3.80
CA VAL A 16 8.00 15.29 4.63
C VAL A 16 9.33 15.88 5.16
N ALA A 17 9.74 17.08 4.71
CA ALA A 17 11.00 17.67 5.14
C ALA A 17 11.19 17.77 6.66
N PRO A 18 10.14 18.07 7.49
CA PRO A 18 10.30 18.15 8.94
C PRO A 18 10.74 16.84 9.59
N VAL A 19 10.47 15.69 8.98
CA VAL A 19 10.74 14.36 9.59
C VAL A 19 11.99 13.68 9.01
N LEU A 20 12.61 14.22 7.98
CA LEU A 20 13.76 13.60 7.30
C LEU A 20 14.95 13.36 8.25
N SER A 21 15.27 14.32 9.12
CA SER A 21 16.36 14.17 10.09
C SER A 21 16.08 13.09 11.15
N LEU A 22 14.81 12.89 11.52
CA LEU A 22 14.41 11.80 12.41
C LEU A 22 14.55 10.45 11.71
N ILE A 23 14.12 10.33 10.46
CA ILE A 23 14.24 9.12 9.65
C ILE A 23 15.73 8.72 9.53
N GLU A 24 16.60 9.66 9.19
CA GLU A 24 18.05 9.42 9.09
C GLU A 24 18.64 8.94 10.43
N LYS A 25 18.27 9.59 11.52
CA LYS A 25 18.71 9.20 12.88
C LYS A 25 18.26 7.80 13.26
N ASN A 26 17.07 7.40 12.84
CA ASN A 26 16.46 6.12 13.20
C ASN A 26 16.89 4.95 12.27
N ALA A 27 17.55 5.23 11.14
CA ALA A 27 17.94 4.21 10.17
C ALA A 27 18.84 3.08 10.76
N PRO A 28 19.82 3.36 11.65
CA PRO A 28 20.60 2.31 12.30
C PRO A 28 19.76 1.36 13.16
N GLU A 29 18.82 1.88 13.96
CA GLU A 29 17.89 1.10 14.77
C GLU A 29 17.02 0.19 13.89
N GLY A 30 16.45 0.75 12.82
CA GLY A 30 15.66 -0.01 11.86
C GLY A 30 16.44 -1.14 11.21
N LYS A 31 17.72 -0.91 10.89
CA LYS A 31 18.62 -1.94 10.35
C LYS A 31 18.85 -3.07 11.34
N GLU A 32 19.07 -2.76 12.61
CA GLU A 32 19.32 -3.74 13.69
C GLU A 32 18.08 -4.59 13.95
N ASN A 33 16.92 -3.94 14.08
CA ASN A 33 15.64 -4.58 14.39
C ASN A 33 14.97 -5.22 13.16
N ARG A 34 15.51 -5.03 11.95
CA ARG A 34 14.92 -5.49 10.68
C ARG A 34 13.45 -5.06 10.49
N GLN A 35 13.10 -3.94 11.07
CA GLN A 35 11.78 -3.32 11.00
C GLN A 35 11.92 -1.80 11.12
N LEU A 36 11.07 -1.04 10.44
CA LEU A 36 11.04 0.41 10.62
C LEU A 36 10.75 0.75 12.09
N PRO A 37 11.48 1.70 12.70
CA PRO A 37 11.12 2.18 14.03
C PRO A 37 9.72 2.79 14.07
N ASP A 38 8.94 2.49 15.11
CA ASP A 38 7.57 3.02 15.27
C ASP A 38 7.55 4.55 15.24
N SER A 39 8.58 5.20 15.78
CA SER A 39 8.72 6.66 15.74
C SER A 39 8.86 7.23 14.32
N SER A 40 9.45 6.48 13.38
CA SER A 40 9.53 6.88 11.97
C SER A 40 8.16 6.74 11.28
N ILE A 41 7.44 5.66 11.57
CA ILE A 41 6.08 5.44 11.06
C ILE A 41 5.12 6.53 11.59
N GLU A 42 5.19 6.82 12.89
CA GLU A 42 4.33 7.84 13.49
C GLU A 42 4.63 9.24 12.94
N ALA A 43 5.89 9.59 12.79
CA ALA A 43 6.29 10.86 12.18
C ALA A 43 5.76 11.02 10.74
N LEU A 44 5.82 9.95 9.92
CA LEU A 44 5.25 9.96 8.57
C LEU A 44 3.71 10.05 8.61
N ARG A 45 3.06 9.40 9.57
CA ARG A 45 1.61 9.45 9.80
C ARG A 45 1.16 10.87 10.15
N GLU A 46 1.83 11.53 11.09
CA GLU A 46 1.55 12.91 11.51
C GLU A 46 1.71 13.91 10.35
N GLN A 47 2.69 13.68 9.44
CA GLN A 47 2.82 14.47 8.22
C GLN A 47 1.75 14.14 7.16
N GLY A 48 0.93 13.12 7.35
CA GLY A 48 -0.11 12.72 6.41
C GLY A 48 0.39 11.92 5.20
N PHE A 49 1.62 11.41 5.22
CA PHE A 49 2.24 10.69 4.10
C PHE A 49 1.40 9.48 3.66
N PHE A 50 0.86 8.71 4.60
CA PHE A 50 0.05 7.53 4.29
C PHE A 50 -1.33 7.86 3.70
N ARG A 51 -1.80 9.11 3.84
CA ARG A 51 -3.08 9.58 3.31
C ARG A 51 -2.96 10.37 2.01
N MET A 52 -1.74 10.54 1.46
CA MET A 52 -1.51 11.35 0.26
C MET A 52 -2.40 10.92 -0.91
N LEU A 53 -2.51 9.62 -1.16
CA LEU A 53 -3.25 9.04 -2.28
C LEU A 53 -4.66 8.57 -1.91
N LEU A 54 -5.07 8.71 -0.66
CA LEU A 54 -6.39 8.35 -0.17
C LEU A 54 -7.44 9.37 -0.65
N PRO A 55 -8.65 8.92 -1.08
CA PRO A 55 -9.75 9.82 -1.39
C PRO A 55 -10.16 10.68 -0.19
N LYS A 56 -10.52 11.95 -0.46
CA LYS A 56 -11.04 12.88 0.55
C LYS A 56 -12.24 12.34 1.30
N LYS A 57 -13.09 11.56 0.60
CA LYS A 57 -14.25 10.87 1.19
C LYS A 57 -13.87 10.05 2.43
N TYR A 58 -12.66 9.48 2.46
CA TYR A 58 -12.14 8.65 3.56
C TYR A 58 -11.10 9.38 4.43
N GLY A 59 -11.03 10.72 4.34
CA GLY A 59 -10.12 11.55 5.14
C GLY A 59 -8.71 11.71 4.53
N GLY A 60 -8.55 11.41 3.25
CA GLY A 60 -7.32 11.59 2.50
C GLY A 60 -7.12 12.97 1.91
N TYR A 61 -6.01 13.14 1.19
CA TYR A 61 -5.60 14.43 0.61
C TYR A 61 -5.72 14.47 -0.92
N GLU A 62 -5.79 13.33 -1.60
CA GLU A 62 -5.82 13.24 -3.07
C GLU A 62 -4.66 14.00 -3.73
N CYS A 63 -3.48 13.90 -3.13
CA CYS A 63 -2.26 14.49 -3.70
C CYS A 63 -1.94 13.85 -5.05
N THR A 64 -1.27 14.60 -5.91
CA THR A 64 -0.85 14.05 -7.20
C THR A 64 0.20 12.95 -7.03
N PRO A 65 0.28 11.97 -7.95
CA PRO A 65 1.35 10.97 -7.92
C PRO A 65 2.75 11.58 -7.92
N GLN A 66 2.94 12.74 -8.56
CA GLN A 66 4.22 13.44 -8.58
C GLN A 66 4.64 13.94 -7.19
N GLU A 67 3.71 14.47 -6.40
CA GLU A 67 3.96 14.89 -5.02
C GLU A 67 4.32 13.69 -4.15
N PHE A 68 3.57 12.60 -4.29
CA PHE A 68 3.82 11.37 -3.56
C PHE A 68 5.20 10.78 -3.87
N PHE A 69 5.55 10.63 -5.16
CA PHE A 69 6.86 10.09 -5.54
C PHE A 69 8.01 11.00 -5.15
N ARG A 70 7.82 12.32 -5.19
CA ARG A 70 8.83 13.28 -4.72
C ARG A 70 9.09 13.08 -3.22
N SER A 71 8.04 12.98 -2.41
CA SER A 71 8.17 12.68 -0.98
C SER A 71 8.91 11.37 -0.73
N ALA A 72 8.59 10.31 -1.50
CA ALA A 72 9.29 9.02 -1.39
C ALA A 72 10.78 9.13 -1.77
N ILE A 73 11.14 9.93 -2.78
CA ILE A 73 12.53 10.21 -3.17
C ILE A 73 13.26 10.96 -2.05
N ASP A 74 12.65 12.00 -1.47
CA ASP A 74 13.24 12.79 -0.39
C ASP A 74 13.50 11.95 0.87
N ILE A 75 12.57 11.03 1.20
CA ILE A 75 12.76 10.05 2.27
C ILE A 75 13.91 9.11 1.95
N ALA A 76 14.00 8.61 0.72
CA ALA A 76 15.03 7.66 0.30
C ALA A 76 16.45 8.25 0.30
N GLU A 77 16.59 9.56 0.16
CA GLU A 77 17.86 10.26 0.35
C GLU A 77 18.39 10.14 1.79
N ARG A 78 17.55 9.77 2.76
CA ARG A 78 17.90 9.60 4.18
C ARG A 78 17.93 8.12 4.60
N ASP A 79 16.91 7.37 4.21
CA ASP A 79 16.83 5.91 4.43
C ASP A 79 15.98 5.24 3.36
N MET A 80 16.63 4.40 2.58
CA MET A 80 15.98 3.64 1.50
C MET A 80 14.93 2.66 2.03
N SER A 81 15.15 2.06 3.20
CA SER A 81 14.20 1.09 3.77
C SER A 81 12.89 1.76 4.17
N THR A 82 12.98 2.95 4.79
CA THR A 82 11.80 3.75 5.17
C THR A 82 11.01 4.20 3.92
N ALA A 83 11.71 4.67 2.90
CA ALA A 83 11.06 5.05 1.65
C ALA A 83 10.38 3.88 0.94
N TRP A 84 11.02 2.72 0.91
CA TRP A 84 10.49 1.50 0.31
C TRP A 84 9.24 1.02 1.03
N ALA A 85 9.35 0.67 2.32
CA ALA A 85 8.23 0.12 3.06
C ALA A 85 7.10 1.16 3.26
N GLY A 86 7.45 2.40 3.61
CA GLY A 86 6.48 3.50 3.75
C GLY A 86 5.73 3.78 2.44
N GLY A 87 6.44 3.79 1.31
CA GLY A 87 5.84 3.98 -0.01
C GLY A 87 4.89 2.86 -0.40
N ILE A 88 5.28 1.59 -0.15
CA ILE A 88 4.41 0.42 -0.39
C ILE A 88 3.15 0.49 0.47
N ILE A 89 3.27 0.79 1.75
CA ILE A 89 2.12 0.97 2.64
C ILE A 89 1.20 2.08 2.11
N ALA A 90 1.76 3.24 1.79
CA ALA A 90 0.98 4.42 1.39
C ALA A 90 0.25 4.25 0.05
N VAL A 91 0.82 3.52 -0.91
CA VAL A 91 0.18 3.34 -2.24
C VAL A 91 -1.09 2.51 -2.18
N HIS A 92 -1.28 1.67 -1.15
CA HIS A 92 -2.49 0.87 -1.02
C HIS A 92 -3.74 1.71 -0.76
N ALA A 93 -3.60 2.94 -0.25
CA ALA A 93 -4.71 3.90 -0.18
C ALA A 93 -5.29 4.21 -1.58
N TYR A 94 -4.44 4.26 -2.61
CA TYR A 94 -4.88 4.35 -4.00
C TYR A 94 -5.57 3.07 -4.46
N GLN A 95 -5.01 1.89 -4.15
CA GLN A 95 -5.62 0.62 -4.55
C GLN A 95 -7.01 0.45 -3.96
N LEU A 96 -7.21 0.81 -2.69
CA LEU A 96 -8.53 0.79 -2.05
C LEU A 96 -9.54 1.72 -2.76
N ALA A 97 -9.08 2.87 -3.30
CA ALA A 97 -9.95 3.78 -4.05
C ALA A 97 -10.49 3.17 -5.35
N ILE A 98 -9.76 2.24 -5.96
CA ILE A 98 -10.18 1.58 -7.22
C ILE A 98 -10.80 0.19 -6.99
N MET A 99 -10.90 -0.26 -5.74
CA MET A 99 -11.64 -1.46 -5.33
C MET A 99 -13.13 -1.11 -5.10
N PRO A 100 -14.01 -2.12 -4.91
CA PRO A 100 -15.38 -1.86 -4.48
C PRO A 100 -15.41 -0.94 -3.24
N PRO A 101 -16.24 0.12 -3.21
CA PRO A 101 -16.25 1.13 -2.13
C PRO A 101 -16.40 0.54 -0.73
N GLN A 102 -17.13 -0.54 -0.61
CA GLN A 102 -17.34 -1.26 0.65
C GLN A 102 -16.00 -1.70 1.29
N ALA A 103 -15.01 -2.11 0.50
CA ALA A 103 -13.70 -2.48 1.01
C ALA A 103 -12.99 -1.28 1.69
N ALA A 104 -13.03 -0.10 1.07
CA ALA A 104 -12.46 1.12 1.66
C ALA A 104 -13.25 1.59 2.88
N GLU A 105 -14.58 1.46 2.86
CA GLU A 105 -15.45 1.79 4.00
C GLU A 105 -15.14 0.93 5.23
N GLU A 106 -14.86 -0.36 5.04
CA GLU A 106 -14.44 -1.25 6.13
C GLU A 106 -13.05 -0.91 6.67
N VAL A 107 -12.07 -0.69 5.79
CA VAL A 107 -10.68 -0.42 6.17
C VAL A 107 -10.54 0.90 6.91
N TYR A 108 -11.25 1.93 6.49
CA TYR A 108 -11.15 3.29 7.05
C TYR A 108 -12.32 3.66 7.98
N ALA A 109 -13.09 2.66 8.45
CA ALA A 109 -14.25 2.87 9.34
C ALA A 109 -13.88 3.64 10.62
N ASP A 110 -12.76 3.26 11.23
CA ASP A 110 -12.33 3.81 12.54
C ASP A 110 -11.37 5.00 12.36
N THR A 111 -10.50 4.95 11.35
CA THR A 111 -9.47 5.97 11.16
C THR A 111 -8.96 6.00 9.71
N PRO A 112 -8.70 7.20 9.16
CA PRO A 112 -8.04 7.34 7.85
C PRO A 112 -6.57 6.91 7.86
N ASP A 113 -5.98 6.68 9.02
CA ASP A 113 -4.58 6.33 9.21
C ASP A 113 -4.31 4.81 9.25
N THR A 114 -5.30 4.00 8.84
CA THR A 114 -5.15 2.56 8.70
C THR A 114 -4.07 2.21 7.66
N LEU A 115 -3.13 1.36 8.07
CA LEU A 115 -2.01 0.92 7.22
C LEU A 115 -2.25 -0.46 6.64
N ILE A 116 -1.86 -0.63 5.36
CA ILE A 116 -2.10 -1.85 4.59
C ILE A 116 -0.77 -2.32 3.99
N SER A 117 -0.41 -3.56 4.22
CA SER A 117 0.73 -4.21 3.55
C SER A 117 0.29 -5.00 2.32
N SER A 118 1.23 -5.59 1.61
CA SER A 118 0.88 -6.52 0.53
C SER A 118 1.96 -7.54 0.22
N SER A 119 1.53 -8.66 -0.35
CA SER A 119 2.38 -9.57 -1.10
C SER A 119 1.61 -10.14 -2.29
N TYR A 120 2.05 -9.83 -3.50
CA TYR A 120 1.32 -10.13 -4.74
C TYR A 120 1.78 -11.41 -5.46
N ASN A 121 2.82 -12.09 -4.95
CA ASN A 121 3.25 -13.36 -5.54
C ASN A 121 2.26 -14.49 -5.20
N PRO A 122 1.54 -15.04 -6.19
CA PRO A 122 0.50 -16.04 -5.95
C PRO A 122 1.04 -17.46 -5.78
N ALA A 123 2.35 -17.68 -5.86
CA ALA A 123 2.91 -19.04 -5.95
C ALA A 123 2.58 -19.94 -4.75
N GLY A 124 2.43 -19.35 -3.55
CA GLY A 124 2.04 -20.08 -2.34
C GLY A 124 0.55 -20.04 -2.01
N ALA A 125 -0.25 -19.33 -2.81
CA ALA A 125 -1.67 -19.16 -2.56
C ALA A 125 -2.49 -20.38 -2.96
N LYS A 126 -3.48 -20.71 -2.13
CA LYS A 126 -4.56 -21.66 -2.44
C LYS A 126 -5.86 -20.88 -2.38
N VAL A 127 -6.55 -20.81 -3.50
CA VAL A 127 -7.82 -20.08 -3.64
C VAL A 127 -8.89 -21.03 -4.11
N LYS A 128 -10.06 -20.98 -3.47
CA LYS A 128 -11.24 -21.75 -3.85
C LYS A 128 -12.44 -20.82 -3.91
N THR A 129 -13.17 -20.84 -5.03
CA THR A 129 -14.43 -20.11 -5.18
C THR A 129 -15.52 -20.72 -4.32
N VAL A 130 -16.23 -19.89 -3.54
CA VAL A 130 -17.36 -20.29 -2.71
C VAL A 130 -18.50 -19.28 -2.85
N ASP A 131 -19.67 -19.57 -2.29
CA ASP A 131 -20.80 -18.64 -2.34
C ASP A 131 -20.47 -17.31 -1.67
N GLY A 132 -20.63 -16.21 -2.38
CA GLY A 132 -20.37 -14.84 -1.92
C GLY A 132 -18.90 -14.42 -1.83
N GLY A 133 -17.93 -15.27 -2.24
CA GLY A 133 -16.51 -14.92 -2.17
C GLY A 133 -15.55 -16.08 -2.38
N PHE A 134 -14.52 -16.15 -1.57
CA PHE A 134 -13.41 -17.10 -1.72
C PHE A 134 -12.94 -17.64 -0.37
N GLU A 135 -12.48 -18.88 -0.35
CA GLU A 135 -11.63 -19.43 0.70
C GLU A 135 -10.16 -19.25 0.27
N LEU A 136 -9.36 -18.65 1.16
CA LEU A 136 -7.96 -18.34 0.91
C LEU A 136 -7.08 -18.94 2.00
N SER A 137 -6.01 -19.65 1.62
CA SER A 137 -4.94 -20.10 2.52
C SER A 137 -3.60 -20.13 1.79
N GLY A 138 -2.49 -20.23 2.54
CA GLY A 138 -1.17 -20.35 1.97
C GLY A 138 -0.10 -19.48 2.63
N ARG A 139 0.99 -19.21 1.88
CA ARG A 139 2.13 -18.43 2.35
C ARG A 139 2.55 -17.43 1.26
N TRP A 140 2.76 -16.20 1.68
CA TRP A 140 3.20 -15.08 0.81
C TRP A 140 4.43 -14.41 1.41
N GLY A 141 5.54 -14.46 0.70
CA GLY A 141 6.77 -13.80 1.10
C GLY A 141 6.79 -12.31 0.76
N TRP A 142 7.71 -11.61 1.42
CA TRP A 142 8.08 -10.22 1.10
C TRP A 142 7.00 -9.16 1.32
N SER A 143 6.21 -9.30 2.38
CA SER A 143 5.22 -8.29 2.77
C SER A 143 5.89 -7.12 3.52
N SER A 144 6.40 -6.14 2.76
CA SER A 144 7.13 -4.99 3.32
C SER A 144 6.27 -4.18 4.28
N GLY A 145 6.81 -3.91 5.48
CA GLY A 145 6.15 -3.10 6.51
C GLY A 145 4.96 -3.79 7.20
N SER A 146 4.76 -5.10 6.99
CA SER A 146 3.61 -5.85 7.53
C SER A 146 3.45 -5.73 9.06
N GLY A 147 4.57 -5.60 9.82
CA GLY A 147 4.53 -5.43 11.27
C GLY A 147 3.79 -4.18 11.75
N HIS A 148 3.61 -3.16 10.89
CA HIS A 148 2.91 -1.91 11.21
C HIS A 148 1.48 -1.86 10.66
N CYS A 149 1.05 -2.91 9.94
CA CYS A 149 -0.20 -2.89 9.21
C CYS A 149 -1.30 -3.72 9.90
N SER A 150 -2.52 -3.19 9.90
CA SER A 150 -3.71 -3.89 10.40
C SER A 150 -4.50 -4.59 9.30
N TRP A 151 -4.10 -4.41 8.04
CA TRP A 151 -4.66 -5.07 6.86
C TRP A 151 -3.55 -5.49 5.90
N THR A 152 -3.84 -6.48 5.06
CA THR A 152 -2.94 -6.91 3.99
C THR A 152 -3.67 -7.21 2.69
N LEU A 153 -2.99 -7.01 1.55
CA LEU A 153 -3.45 -7.39 0.22
C LEU A 153 -2.58 -8.55 -0.30
N LEU A 154 -3.20 -9.70 -0.54
CA LEU A 154 -2.50 -10.92 -0.96
C LEU A 154 -2.90 -11.33 -2.38
N GLY A 155 -1.91 -11.72 -3.20
CA GLY A 155 -2.16 -12.18 -4.56
C GLY A 155 -2.57 -13.64 -4.62
N GLY A 156 -3.52 -13.98 -5.50
CA GLY A 156 -3.91 -15.37 -5.76
C GLY A 156 -4.38 -15.59 -7.19
N VAL A 157 -4.22 -16.81 -7.68
CA VAL A 157 -4.76 -17.26 -8.97
C VAL A 157 -5.98 -18.12 -8.70
N ILE A 158 -7.09 -17.74 -9.29
CA ILE A 158 -8.35 -18.46 -9.23
C ILE A 158 -8.42 -19.34 -10.48
N THR A 159 -8.70 -20.64 -10.30
CA THR A 159 -8.75 -21.62 -11.40
C THR A 159 -10.13 -22.26 -11.58
N ASP A 160 -11.02 -22.05 -10.63
CA ASP A 160 -12.33 -22.69 -10.54
C ASP A 160 -13.51 -21.69 -10.68
N HIS A 161 -13.22 -20.44 -11.04
CA HIS A 161 -14.27 -19.44 -11.23
C HIS A 161 -15.00 -19.63 -12.57
N PRO A 162 -16.34 -19.35 -12.65
CA PRO A 162 -17.11 -19.46 -13.89
C PRO A 162 -16.54 -18.62 -15.06
N ASP A 163 -15.94 -17.46 -14.77
CA ASP A 163 -15.33 -16.57 -15.74
C ASP A 163 -13.93 -17.02 -16.20
N GLY A 164 -13.45 -18.18 -15.73
CA GLY A 164 -12.18 -18.75 -16.08
C GLY A 164 -11.03 -18.40 -15.15
N ILE A 165 -9.80 -18.73 -15.59
CA ILE A 165 -8.59 -18.50 -14.77
C ILE A 165 -8.21 -17.03 -14.79
N HIS A 166 -8.05 -16.45 -13.63
CA HIS A 166 -7.59 -15.08 -13.48
C HIS A 166 -6.87 -14.81 -12.16
N TYR A 167 -6.09 -13.74 -12.13
CA TYR A 167 -5.40 -13.28 -10.95
C TYR A 167 -6.25 -12.23 -10.21
N ARG A 168 -6.35 -12.38 -8.87
CA ARG A 168 -6.94 -11.38 -7.98
C ARG A 168 -6.02 -11.04 -6.81
N THR A 169 -6.26 -9.91 -6.20
CA THR A 169 -5.76 -9.60 -4.84
C THR A 169 -6.91 -9.67 -3.84
N PHE A 170 -6.59 -10.12 -2.65
CA PHE A 170 -7.51 -10.39 -1.55
C PHE A 170 -7.12 -9.50 -0.37
N LEU A 171 -8.07 -8.75 0.16
CA LEU A 171 -7.90 -7.84 1.29
C LEU A 171 -8.36 -8.54 2.58
N LEU A 172 -7.44 -8.64 3.56
CA LEU A 172 -7.66 -9.33 4.83
C LEU A 172 -7.30 -8.45 6.03
N PRO A 173 -8.09 -8.50 7.12
CA PRO A 173 -7.72 -7.86 8.39
C PRO A 173 -6.64 -8.67 9.10
N ARG A 174 -5.94 -8.03 10.04
CA ARG A 174 -4.84 -8.62 10.82
C ARG A 174 -5.22 -9.90 11.58
N SER A 175 -6.49 -10.06 11.92
CA SER A 175 -7.03 -11.25 12.61
C SER A 175 -6.95 -12.54 11.79
N ASP A 176 -6.85 -12.44 10.47
CA ASP A 176 -7.03 -13.55 9.55
C ASP A 176 -5.70 -14.14 9.05
N TYR A 177 -4.56 -13.64 9.54
CA TYR A 177 -3.23 -14.13 9.14
C TYR A 177 -2.19 -13.98 10.23
N GLU A 178 -1.12 -14.77 10.13
CA GLU A 178 0.08 -14.66 10.94
C GLU A 178 1.23 -14.02 10.15
N ILE A 179 2.16 -13.39 10.87
CA ILE A 179 3.40 -12.86 10.30
C ILE A 179 4.55 -13.72 10.82
N GLU A 180 5.27 -14.38 9.92
CA GLU A 180 6.49 -15.11 10.28
C GLU A 180 7.74 -14.30 9.95
N GLU A 181 8.63 -14.17 10.91
CA GLU A 181 9.89 -13.45 10.76
C GLU A 181 10.86 -14.22 9.86
N THR A 182 10.90 -13.85 8.59
CA THR A 182 11.72 -14.47 7.54
C THR A 182 12.68 -13.49 6.88
N TRP A 183 12.63 -12.21 7.25
CA TRP A 183 13.37 -11.15 6.57
C TRP A 183 14.80 -10.99 7.11
N PHE A 184 15.78 -11.69 6.47
CA PHE A 184 17.21 -11.64 6.79
C PHE A 184 18.07 -11.29 5.56
N PRO A 185 17.87 -10.13 4.93
CA PRO A 185 18.49 -9.78 3.66
C PRO A 185 19.88 -9.15 3.81
N MET A 186 20.61 -8.97 2.69
CA MET A 186 21.84 -8.18 2.65
C MET A 186 21.59 -6.67 2.56
N GLY A 187 20.40 -6.23 2.11
CA GLY A 187 20.00 -4.83 1.97
C GLY A 187 18.54 -4.63 2.29
N LEU A 188 18.07 -3.38 2.42
CA LEU A 188 16.70 -3.06 2.81
C LEU A 188 16.28 -3.74 4.13
N HIS A 189 17.21 -3.80 5.10
CA HIS A 189 17.01 -4.55 6.34
C HIS A 189 15.75 -4.14 7.08
N ALA A 190 15.52 -2.82 7.20
CA ALA A 190 14.42 -2.28 7.99
C ALA A 190 13.04 -2.38 7.33
N THR A 191 12.92 -2.92 6.11
CA THR A 191 11.60 -3.04 5.48
C THR A 191 10.70 -4.06 6.17
N GLY A 192 11.27 -4.98 6.99
CA GLY A 192 10.48 -6.01 7.67
C GLY A 192 9.59 -6.79 6.70
N SER A 193 10.17 -7.17 5.54
CA SER A 193 9.42 -7.84 4.46
C SER A 193 9.20 -9.32 4.78
N ASN A 194 8.53 -9.55 5.89
CA ASN A 194 8.24 -10.86 6.45
C ASN A 194 7.20 -11.63 5.62
N ASP A 195 7.07 -12.92 5.88
CA ASP A 195 6.04 -13.76 5.28
C ASP A 195 4.70 -13.58 5.98
N ILE A 196 3.64 -13.61 5.18
CA ILE A 196 2.26 -13.72 5.64
C ILE A 196 1.83 -15.18 5.49
N VAL A 197 1.23 -15.75 6.52
CA VAL A 197 0.81 -17.16 6.57
C VAL A 197 -0.65 -17.26 6.96
N ILE A 198 -1.39 -18.08 6.24
CA ILE A 198 -2.77 -18.46 6.52
C ILE A 198 -2.84 -19.98 6.44
N ASP A 199 -2.72 -20.67 7.58
CA ASP A 199 -2.68 -22.11 7.63
C ASP A 199 -4.05 -22.76 7.35
N GLU A 200 -5.09 -22.26 8.01
CA GLU A 200 -6.47 -22.71 7.80
C GLU A 200 -7.21 -21.74 6.87
N PRO A 201 -8.00 -22.22 5.89
CA PRO A 201 -8.68 -21.35 4.94
C PRO A 201 -9.58 -20.32 5.62
N VAL A 202 -9.40 -19.05 5.27
CA VAL A 202 -10.24 -17.93 5.70
C VAL A 202 -11.17 -17.50 4.58
N PHE A 203 -12.39 -17.07 4.94
CA PHE A 203 -13.35 -16.55 3.98
C PHE A 203 -13.05 -15.09 3.64
N VAL A 204 -12.93 -14.76 2.35
CA VAL A 204 -12.77 -13.41 1.83
C VAL A 204 -13.98 -13.07 0.96
N PRO A 205 -14.84 -12.13 1.36
CA PRO A 205 -15.99 -11.73 0.56
C PRO A 205 -15.59 -11.08 -0.76
N GLU A 206 -16.41 -11.23 -1.79
CA GLU A 206 -16.14 -10.74 -3.15
C GLU A 206 -15.73 -9.26 -3.18
N HIS A 207 -16.38 -8.39 -2.41
CA HIS A 207 -16.07 -6.94 -2.37
C HIS A 207 -14.69 -6.60 -1.80
N ARG A 208 -14.05 -7.54 -1.09
CA ARG A 208 -12.66 -7.41 -0.62
C ARG A 208 -11.63 -7.94 -1.64
N THR A 209 -12.03 -8.07 -2.89
CA THR A 209 -11.12 -8.52 -3.96
C THR A 209 -10.95 -7.49 -5.07
N HIS A 210 -9.81 -7.53 -5.76
CA HIS A 210 -9.50 -6.64 -6.86
C HIS A 210 -8.86 -7.41 -8.02
N ILE A 211 -9.43 -7.28 -9.23
CA ILE A 211 -8.83 -7.80 -10.46
C ILE A 211 -7.91 -6.71 -11.01
N GLN A 212 -6.63 -6.79 -10.70
CA GLN A 212 -5.66 -5.73 -11.02
C GLN A 212 -5.52 -5.44 -12.52
N MET A 213 -5.78 -6.43 -13.38
CA MET A 213 -5.67 -6.27 -14.82
C MET A 213 -6.84 -5.50 -15.43
N ASP A 214 -7.96 -5.37 -14.72
CA ASP A 214 -9.11 -4.54 -15.14
C ASP A 214 -8.92 -3.05 -14.80
N GLY A 215 -7.78 -2.68 -14.30
CA GLY A 215 -7.47 -1.43 -13.61
C GLY A 215 -7.47 -0.14 -14.43
N PHE A 216 -8.02 -0.12 -15.65
CA PHE A 216 -8.22 1.12 -16.41
C PHE A 216 -9.57 1.81 -16.13
N ASN A 217 -10.43 1.17 -15.35
CA ASN A 217 -11.82 1.59 -15.20
C ASN A 217 -12.17 1.81 -13.72
N CYS A 218 -11.52 2.79 -13.05
CA CYS A 218 -12.09 3.24 -11.79
C CYS A 218 -13.44 3.91 -12.04
N VAL A 219 -14.50 3.23 -11.63
CA VAL A 219 -15.88 3.75 -11.74
C VAL A 219 -16.30 4.55 -10.50
N HIS A 220 -15.48 4.55 -9.42
CA HIS A 220 -15.90 5.02 -8.10
C HIS A 220 -15.47 6.45 -7.76
N HIS A 221 -14.43 7.00 -8.43
CA HIS A 221 -13.89 8.35 -8.18
C HIS A 221 -13.62 9.06 -9.52
N GLN A 222 -14.62 9.06 -10.42
CA GLN A 222 -14.47 9.61 -11.77
C GLN A 222 -14.25 11.13 -11.80
N GLU A 223 -14.61 11.83 -10.73
CA GLU A 223 -14.38 13.27 -10.57
C GLU A 223 -12.89 13.62 -10.43
N ASN A 224 -12.04 12.67 -10.02
CA ASN A 224 -10.61 12.87 -9.91
C ASN A 224 -9.85 11.96 -10.90
N PRO A 225 -9.28 12.53 -11.98
CA PRO A 225 -8.59 11.77 -13.02
C PRO A 225 -7.37 10.97 -12.49
N MET A 226 -6.87 11.27 -11.29
CA MET A 226 -5.80 10.50 -10.66
C MET A 226 -6.17 9.01 -10.56
N TYR A 227 -7.42 8.70 -10.18
CA TYR A 227 -7.86 7.31 -10.00
C TYR A 227 -8.12 6.56 -11.32
N SER A 228 -7.87 7.21 -12.46
CA SER A 228 -7.85 6.56 -13.78
C SER A 228 -6.48 6.02 -14.17
N ILE A 229 -5.43 6.25 -13.36
CA ILE A 229 -4.11 5.70 -13.61
C ILE A 229 -4.11 4.18 -13.34
N PRO A 230 -3.63 3.35 -14.27
CA PRO A 230 -3.56 1.92 -14.04
C PRO A 230 -2.74 1.56 -12.80
N TRP A 231 -3.28 0.69 -11.94
CA TRP A 231 -2.62 0.26 -10.70
C TRP A 231 -1.16 -0.12 -10.89
N ALA A 232 -0.87 -0.96 -11.88
CA ALA A 232 0.48 -1.44 -12.15
C ALA A 232 1.47 -0.30 -12.42
N GLN A 233 1.04 0.77 -13.10
CA GLN A 233 1.89 1.92 -13.38
C GLN A 233 2.25 2.69 -12.10
N LEU A 234 1.29 2.84 -11.19
CA LEU A 234 1.53 3.52 -9.93
C LEU A 234 2.43 2.66 -9.02
N PHE A 235 2.11 1.38 -8.88
CA PHE A 235 2.85 0.45 -8.02
C PHE A 235 4.31 0.26 -8.45
N ILE A 236 4.59 0.11 -9.76
CA ILE A 236 5.97 0.00 -10.26
C ILE A 236 6.79 1.26 -9.92
N ARG A 237 6.18 2.44 -9.97
CA ARG A 237 6.87 3.68 -9.61
C ARG A 237 7.17 3.78 -8.12
N VAL A 238 6.33 3.24 -7.26
CA VAL A 238 6.58 3.18 -5.82
C VAL A 238 7.82 2.36 -5.50
N VAL A 239 8.05 1.24 -6.20
CA VAL A 239 9.26 0.43 -6.01
C VAL A 239 10.49 1.02 -6.68
N SER A 240 10.35 1.81 -7.74
CA SER A 240 11.49 2.39 -8.47
C SER A 240 11.92 3.77 -7.96
N SER A 241 10.99 4.60 -7.50
CA SER A 241 11.30 5.97 -7.06
C SER A 241 12.29 6.06 -5.90
N PRO A 242 12.23 5.21 -4.86
CA PRO A 242 13.21 5.21 -3.78
C PRO A 242 14.65 4.99 -4.27
N SER A 243 14.85 4.20 -5.33
CA SER A 243 16.19 4.00 -5.91
C SER A 243 16.82 5.29 -6.44
N ILE A 244 16.01 6.24 -6.92
CA ILE A 244 16.48 7.55 -7.36
C ILE A 244 16.98 8.35 -6.15
N GLY A 245 16.25 8.36 -5.04
CA GLY A 245 16.66 9.02 -3.81
C GLY A 245 17.95 8.43 -3.24
N ALA A 246 18.01 7.10 -3.14
CA ALA A 246 19.21 6.41 -2.68
C ALA A 246 20.45 6.66 -3.56
N ALA A 247 20.27 6.93 -4.85
CA ALA A 247 21.39 7.26 -5.75
C ALA A 247 21.88 8.71 -5.62
N LYS A 248 21.15 9.59 -4.91
CA LYS A 248 21.54 10.96 -4.63
C LYS A 248 22.31 11.10 -3.31
N HIS A 249 22.21 10.10 -2.43
CA HIS A 249 22.94 10.01 -1.17
C HIS A 249 24.39 9.57 -1.45
#